data_55cd57f9d7da196df8ea5e5ab57a437f
#
_entry.id   55cd57f9d7da196df8ea5e5ab57a437f
#
_cell.length_a   1.000
_cell.length_b   1.000
_cell.length_c   1.000
_cell.angle_alpha   90.00
_cell.angle_beta   90.00
_cell.angle_gamma   90.00
#
_symmetry.space_group_name_H-M   'P 1'
#
loop_
_entity.id
_entity.type
_entity.pdbx_description
1 polymer ?
#
loop_
_entity_poly.entity_id
_entity_poly.type
_entity_poly.pdbx_seq_one_letter_code
_entity_poly.pdbx_strand_id
1 'polypeptide(L)'
;MATWNGVITNAGNSLLNEWVNEKTLNFDSAAAGQGTVAAAAMMAQTALVNEKQTASLLGGERVSSGIRLKLRIAAPNTAYTLNQFRVSASVGGGASAMIALFQLEQGVPIPSKTESPDFVYTFYALISCSNTGT
;
A
#
# COMPACT_ATOMS: atom_id res chain seq x y z
N MET A 1 -5.74 3.09 -18.82
CA MET A 1 -5.58 3.32 -17.38
C MET A 1 -5.29 2.01 -16.67
N ALA A 2 -4.26 2.00 -15.87
CA ALA A 2 -3.88 0.80 -15.14
C ALA A 2 -4.85 0.52 -13.98
N THR A 3 -5.17 -0.75 -13.78
CA THR A 3 -6.02 -1.17 -12.67
C THR A 3 -5.20 -1.98 -11.69
N TRP A 4 -5.18 -1.54 -10.44
CA TRP A 4 -4.45 -2.21 -9.38
C TRP A 4 -5.36 -3.20 -8.67
N ASN A 5 -4.82 -4.38 -8.41
CA ASN A 5 -5.48 -5.38 -7.57
C ASN A 5 -4.91 -5.28 -6.17
N GLY A 6 -5.75 -5.10 -5.19
CA GLY A 6 -5.32 -4.94 -3.81
C GLY A 6 -5.97 -5.95 -2.90
N VAL A 7 -5.26 -6.32 -1.85
CA VAL A 7 -5.78 -7.22 -0.82
C VAL A 7 -5.45 -6.67 0.55
N ILE A 8 -6.30 -6.98 1.52
CA ILE A 8 -5.95 -6.83 2.92
C ILE A 8 -5.17 -8.10 3.29
N THR A 9 -3.96 -7.94 3.78
CA THR A 9 -3.12 -9.09 4.13
C THR A 9 -3.64 -9.77 5.39
N ASN A 10 -3.16 -10.99 5.65
CA ASN A 10 -3.51 -11.70 6.88
C ASN A 10 -3.07 -10.91 8.12
N ALA A 11 -1.88 -10.29 8.04
CA ALA A 11 -1.41 -9.42 9.11
C ALA A 11 -2.31 -8.21 9.29
N GLY A 12 -2.81 -7.64 8.17
CA GLY A 12 -3.74 -6.53 8.20
C GLY A 12 -5.07 -6.92 8.84
N ASN A 13 -5.57 -8.10 8.56
CA ASN A 13 -6.79 -8.59 9.20
C ASN A 13 -6.62 -8.73 10.72
N SER A 14 -5.44 -9.17 11.16
CA SER A 14 -5.14 -9.23 12.60
C SER A 14 -5.15 -7.86 13.24
N LEU A 15 -4.59 -6.86 12.57
CA LEU A 15 -4.62 -5.48 13.06
C LEU A 15 -6.05 -4.95 13.13
N LEU A 16 -6.86 -5.24 12.12
CA LEU A 16 -8.26 -4.79 12.11
C LEU A 16 -9.04 -5.42 13.26
N ASN A 17 -8.76 -6.68 13.60
CA ASN A 17 -9.38 -7.32 14.74
C ASN A 17 -8.97 -6.64 16.05
N GLU A 18 -7.74 -6.20 16.19
CA GLU A 18 -7.30 -5.44 17.35
C GLU A 18 -7.97 -4.07 17.41
N TRP A 19 -8.13 -3.44 16.24
CA TRP A 19 -8.73 -2.11 16.17
C TRP A 19 -10.16 -2.08 16.71
N VAL A 20 -10.96 -3.13 16.49
CA VAL A 20 -12.34 -3.14 16.98
C VAL A 20 -12.44 -3.15 18.51
N ASN A 21 -11.33 -3.29 19.22
CA ASN A 21 -11.29 -3.21 20.67
C ASN A 21 -10.96 -1.79 21.17
N GLU A 22 -11.42 -0.79 20.46
CA GLU A 22 -11.31 0.62 20.84
C GLU A 22 -9.90 1.19 20.81
N LYS A 23 -9.01 0.56 20.05
CA LYS A 23 -7.66 1.09 19.85
C LYS A 23 -7.62 1.97 18.62
N THR A 24 -6.61 2.83 18.56
CA THR A 24 -6.41 3.71 17.41
C THR A 24 -5.65 2.99 16.30
N LEU A 25 -6.20 3.01 15.09
CA LEU A 25 -5.53 2.51 13.91
C LEU A 25 -4.78 3.66 13.23
N ASN A 26 -3.47 3.51 13.08
CA ASN A 26 -2.62 4.50 12.43
C ASN A 26 -2.00 3.91 11.18
N PHE A 27 -2.13 4.62 10.06
CA PHE A 27 -1.41 4.26 8.84
C PHE A 27 -0.04 4.90 8.91
N ASP A 28 0.99 4.07 9.06
CA ASP A 28 2.34 4.52 9.40
C ASP A 28 3.20 4.85 8.20
N SER A 29 3.13 4.03 7.17
CA SER A 29 4.04 4.17 6.04
C SER A 29 3.48 3.49 4.80
N ALA A 30 4.12 3.80 3.68
CA ALA A 30 3.84 3.16 2.42
C ALA A 30 5.14 3.01 1.65
N ALA A 31 5.18 2.08 0.74
CA ALA A 31 6.36 1.84 -0.08
C ALA A 31 5.97 1.27 -1.42
N ALA A 32 6.87 1.45 -2.39
CA ALA A 32 6.70 0.97 -3.76
C ALA A 32 7.80 -0.02 -4.09
N GLY A 33 7.50 -0.98 -4.94
CA GLY A 33 8.45 -2.00 -5.31
C GLY A 33 8.22 -2.61 -6.67
N GLN A 34 9.12 -3.49 -7.05
CA GLN A 34 9.11 -4.18 -8.32
C GLN A 34 8.89 -5.67 -8.09
N GLY A 35 8.27 -6.33 -9.05
CA GLY A 35 8.01 -7.76 -8.96
C GLY A 35 6.58 -8.05 -8.52
N THR A 36 6.15 -9.27 -8.75
CA THR A 36 4.79 -9.70 -8.44
C THR A 36 4.79 -11.07 -7.79
N VAL A 37 3.70 -11.38 -7.09
CA VAL A 37 3.43 -12.73 -6.59
C VAL A 37 2.12 -13.21 -7.21
N ALA A 38 1.90 -14.50 -7.16
CA ALA A 38 0.64 -15.06 -7.64
C ALA A 38 -0.52 -14.49 -6.80
N ALA A 39 -1.66 -14.30 -7.43
CA ALA A 39 -2.83 -13.73 -6.75
C ALA A 39 -3.19 -14.51 -5.48
N ALA A 40 -3.09 -15.84 -5.54
CA ALA A 40 -3.40 -16.68 -4.40
C ALA A 40 -2.42 -16.49 -3.21
N ALA A 41 -1.23 -15.96 -3.48
CA ALA A 41 -0.21 -15.77 -2.44
C ALA A 41 -0.22 -14.37 -1.85
N MET A 42 -0.98 -13.43 -2.41
CA MET A 42 -0.93 -12.04 -1.99
C MET A 42 -1.31 -11.84 -0.52
N MET A 43 -2.33 -12.50 -0.04
CA MET A 43 -2.78 -12.32 1.34
C MET A 43 -1.77 -12.77 2.39
N ALA A 44 -0.92 -13.72 2.05
CA ALA A 44 0.08 -14.26 2.97
C ALA A 44 1.36 -13.44 3.01
N GLN A 45 1.48 -12.42 2.16
CA GLN A 45 2.69 -11.60 2.11
C GLN A 45 2.80 -10.68 3.32
N THR A 46 4.01 -10.52 3.82
CA THR A 46 4.30 -9.61 4.93
C THR A 46 5.22 -8.47 4.50
N ALA A 47 5.69 -8.49 3.25
CA ALA A 47 6.58 -7.48 2.70
C ALA A 47 6.44 -7.49 1.18
N LEU A 48 6.93 -6.44 0.53
CA LEU A 48 7.01 -6.40 -0.92
C LEU A 48 8.08 -7.39 -1.41
N VAL A 49 7.91 -7.88 -2.64
CA VAL A 49 8.88 -8.78 -3.26
C VAL A 49 10.25 -8.11 -3.35
N ASN A 50 10.27 -6.86 -3.78
CA ASN A 50 11.53 -6.11 -3.93
C ASN A 50 11.21 -4.64 -3.75
N GLU A 51 11.27 -4.18 -2.50
CA GLU A 51 10.97 -2.80 -2.17
C GLU A 51 12.04 -1.87 -2.76
N LYS A 52 11.61 -0.83 -3.48
CA LYS A 52 12.50 0.09 -4.17
C LYS A 52 12.56 1.47 -3.54
N GLN A 53 11.46 1.94 -2.99
CA GLN A 53 11.44 3.26 -2.36
C GLN A 53 10.24 3.37 -1.44
N THR A 54 10.33 4.30 -0.50
CA THR A 54 9.19 4.64 0.33
C THR A 54 8.27 5.58 -0.44
N ALA A 55 6.99 5.57 -0.09
CA ALA A 55 6.01 6.49 -0.61
C ALA A 55 5.56 7.40 0.51
N SER A 56 5.16 8.62 0.16
CA SER A 56 4.63 9.57 1.13
C SER A 56 3.14 9.34 1.30
N LEU A 57 2.70 9.24 2.55
CA LEU A 57 1.28 9.24 2.90
C LEU A 57 0.88 10.69 3.10
N LEU A 58 0.11 11.24 2.17
CA LEU A 58 -0.26 12.65 2.19
C LEU A 58 -1.54 12.92 2.97
N GLY A 59 -2.26 11.88 3.30
CA GLY A 59 -3.48 12.00 4.09
C GLY A 59 -4.46 10.92 3.74
N GLY A 60 -5.53 10.85 4.51
CA GLY A 60 -6.60 9.92 4.28
C GLY A 60 -7.93 10.58 4.55
N GLU A 61 -8.98 10.05 3.94
CA GLU A 61 -10.32 10.53 4.22
C GLU A 61 -11.27 9.34 4.29
N ARG A 62 -12.27 9.50 5.14
CA ARG A 62 -13.33 8.51 5.21
C ARG A 62 -14.26 8.71 4.01
N VAL A 63 -14.53 7.62 3.31
CA VAL A 63 -15.51 7.61 2.23
C VAL A 63 -16.57 6.54 2.54
N SER A 64 -17.65 6.52 1.78
CA SER A 64 -18.77 5.61 2.09
C SER A 64 -18.37 4.14 2.08
N SER A 65 -17.36 3.75 1.30
CA SER A 65 -16.94 2.37 1.16
C SER A 65 -15.66 2.03 1.94
N GLY A 66 -15.11 2.98 2.70
CA GLY A 66 -13.89 2.69 3.45
C GLY A 66 -13.05 3.93 3.70
N ILE A 67 -11.75 3.78 3.56
CA ILE A 67 -10.78 4.86 3.74
C ILE A 67 -9.99 5.03 2.46
N ARG A 68 -9.93 6.25 1.96
CA ARG A 68 -9.12 6.57 0.79
C ARG A 68 -7.85 7.28 1.22
N LEU A 69 -6.72 6.70 0.88
CA LEU A 69 -5.41 7.26 1.20
C LEU A 69 -4.80 7.88 -0.03
N LYS A 70 -4.20 9.04 0.14
CA LYS A 70 -3.46 9.71 -0.93
C LYS A 70 -1.98 9.43 -0.74
N LEU A 71 -1.34 8.92 -1.78
CA LEU A 71 0.05 8.49 -1.75
C LEU A 71 0.81 9.14 -2.89
N ARG A 72 2.09 9.39 -2.66
CA ARG A 72 2.93 9.99 -3.67
C ARG A 72 4.33 9.39 -3.65
N ILE A 73 4.87 9.11 -4.82
CA ILE A 73 6.28 8.77 -4.98
C ILE A 73 6.95 9.79 -5.90
N ALA A 74 8.18 10.13 -5.57
CA ALA A 74 9.02 11.00 -6.39
C ALA A 74 10.03 10.15 -7.14
N ALA A 75 10.76 10.76 -8.07
CA ALA A 75 11.77 10.03 -8.83
C ALA A 75 12.83 9.44 -7.90
N PRO A 76 13.12 8.15 -8.00
CA PRO A 76 14.16 7.49 -7.19
C PRO A 76 15.54 7.73 -7.80
N ASN A 77 16.57 7.27 -7.09
CA ASN A 77 17.93 7.35 -7.63
C ASN A 77 18.13 6.43 -8.83
N THR A 78 17.48 5.27 -8.81
CA THR A 78 17.57 4.27 -9.87
C THR A 78 16.18 3.97 -10.41
N ALA A 79 16.01 4.03 -11.73
CA ALA A 79 14.74 3.70 -12.36
C ALA A 79 14.34 2.26 -12.07
N TYR A 80 13.04 2.01 -11.99
CA TYR A 80 12.50 0.66 -11.80
C TYR A 80 11.10 0.58 -12.38
N THR A 81 10.56 -0.62 -12.41
CA THR A 81 9.18 -0.84 -12.83
C THR A 81 8.31 -1.01 -11.58
N LEU A 82 7.33 -0.15 -11.42
CA LEU A 82 6.43 -0.22 -10.28
C LEU A 82 5.39 -1.32 -10.50
N ASN A 83 5.47 -2.38 -9.73
CA ASN A 83 4.52 -3.50 -9.78
C ASN A 83 3.73 -3.64 -8.49
N GLN A 84 4.27 -3.20 -7.38
CA GLN A 84 3.62 -3.35 -6.09
C GLN A 84 3.76 -2.09 -5.26
N PHE A 85 2.76 -1.83 -4.45
CA PHE A 85 2.95 -0.92 -3.33
C PHE A 85 2.20 -1.47 -2.11
N ARG A 86 2.69 -1.07 -0.94
CA ARG A 86 2.12 -1.50 0.33
C ARG A 86 1.72 -0.31 1.17
N VAL A 87 0.76 -0.54 2.02
CA VAL A 87 0.44 0.38 3.11
C VAL A 87 0.61 -0.40 4.40
N SER A 88 1.31 0.20 5.35
CA SER A 88 1.54 -0.39 6.65
C SER A 88 0.83 0.42 7.73
N ALA A 89 0.41 -0.27 8.76
CA ALA A 89 -0.36 0.35 9.83
C ALA A 89 0.00 -0.29 11.17
N SER A 90 -0.35 0.39 12.23
CA SER A 90 -0.24 -0.13 13.59
C SER A 90 -1.49 0.21 14.38
N VAL A 91 -1.74 -0.53 15.44
CA VAL A 91 -2.89 -0.34 16.30
C VAL A 91 -2.40 -0.08 17.71
N GLY A 92 -2.87 1.02 18.31
CA GLY A 92 -2.60 1.33 19.70
C GLY A 92 -1.12 1.45 20.06
N GLY A 93 -0.28 1.90 19.12
CA GLY A 93 1.15 2.03 19.37
C GLY A 93 1.94 0.72 19.27
N GLY A 94 1.30 -0.37 18.81
CA GLY A 94 1.99 -1.63 18.60
C GLY A 94 2.89 -1.64 17.37
N ALA A 95 3.39 -2.80 17.01
CA ALA A 95 4.26 -2.95 15.85
C ALA A 95 3.50 -2.70 14.55
N SER A 96 4.18 -2.08 13.58
CA SER A 96 3.63 -1.92 12.24
C SER A 96 3.61 -3.23 11.48
N ALA A 97 2.58 -3.41 10.67
CA ALA A 97 2.49 -4.54 9.76
C ALA A 97 1.91 -4.08 8.43
N MET A 98 2.19 -4.81 7.38
CA MET A 98 1.64 -4.52 6.06
C MET A 98 0.15 -4.85 6.09
N ILE A 99 -0.70 -3.82 6.09
CA ILE A 99 -2.14 -4.01 6.15
C ILE A 99 -2.73 -4.31 4.78
N ALA A 100 -2.17 -3.73 3.74
CA ALA A 100 -2.68 -3.89 2.38
C ALA A 100 -1.54 -4.00 1.38
N LEU A 101 -1.73 -4.84 0.39
CA LEU A 101 -0.81 -5.03 -0.72
C LEU A 101 -1.57 -4.78 -2.02
N PHE A 102 -1.01 -3.95 -2.88
CA PHE A 102 -1.56 -3.64 -4.19
C PHE A 102 -0.56 -4.07 -5.26
N GLN A 103 -1.06 -4.64 -6.32
CA GLN A 103 -0.21 -5.21 -7.35
C GLN A 103 -0.74 -4.92 -8.75
N LEU A 104 0.18 -4.66 -9.67
CA LEU A 104 -0.13 -4.41 -11.07
C LEU A 104 0.85 -5.23 -11.92
N GLU A 105 0.34 -6.20 -12.65
CA GLU A 105 1.20 -7.12 -13.43
C GLU A 105 2.01 -6.40 -14.50
N GLN A 106 1.38 -5.49 -15.22
CA GLN A 106 2.04 -4.83 -16.34
C GLN A 106 3.01 -3.75 -15.91
N GLY A 107 3.00 -3.36 -14.67
CA GLY A 107 3.93 -2.38 -14.14
C GLY A 107 3.85 -0.99 -14.77
N VAL A 108 4.38 -0.04 -14.05
CA VAL A 108 4.50 1.35 -14.50
C VAL A 108 5.98 1.72 -14.43
N PRO A 109 6.58 2.19 -15.55
CA PRO A 109 7.98 2.60 -15.50
C PRO A 109 8.15 3.87 -14.68
N ILE A 110 9.06 3.82 -13.72
CA ILE A 110 9.37 4.95 -12.86
C ILE A 110 10.78 5.42 -13.23
N PRO A 111 10.92 6.65 -13.76
CA PRO A 111 12.23 7.14 -14.18
C PRO A 111 13.11 7.48 -12.99
N SER A 112 14.42 7.51 -13.23
CA SER A 112 15.37 7.94 -12.20
C SER A 112 15.34 9.46 -12.04
N LYS A 113 15.85 9.93 -10.91
CA LYS A 113 15.96 11.36 -10.62
C LYS A 113 16.84 12.07 -11.67
N THR A 114 17.82 11.39 -12.22
CA THR A 114 18.68 11.93 -13.26
C THR A 114 17.92 12.15 -14.56
N GLU A 115 17.04 11.22 -14.92
CA GLU A 115 16.25 11.31 -16.14
C GLU A 115 15.10 12.31 -16.03
N SER A 116 14.42 12.32 -14.90
CA SER A 116 13.23 13.14 -14.67
C SER A 116 13.21 13.64 -13.24
N PRO A 117 14.00 14.69 -12.92
CA PRO A 117 14.12 15.14 -11.53
C PRO A 117 12.81 15.63 -10.91
N ASP A 118 11.87 16.07 -11.73
CA ASP A 118 10.58 16.59 -11.25
C ASP A 118 9.46 15.56 -11.31
N PHE A 119 9.78 14.31 -11.61
CA PHE A 119 8.77 13.27 -11.71
C PHE A 119 8.08 13.03 -10.37
N VAL A 120 6.77 13.00 -10.41
CA VAL A 120 5.92 12.69 -9.25
C VAL A 120 4.76 11.83 -9.73
N TYR A 121 4.51 10.74 -9.03
CA TYR A 121 3.37 9.88 -9.29
C TYR A 121 2.48 9.88 -8.06
N THR A 122 1.30 10.47 -8.19
CA THR A 122 0.32 10.53 -7.11
C THR A 122 -0.79 9.53 -7.40
N PHE A 123 -1.17 8.75 -6.41
CA PHE A 123 -2.24 7.78 -6.57
C PHE A 123 -3.02 7.65 -5.27
N TYR A 124 -4.20 7.06 -5.41
CA TYR A 124 -5.12 6.89 -4.29
C TYR A 124 -5.33 5.41 -4.03
N ALA A 125 -5.25 5.01 -2.78
CA ALA A 125 -5.54 3.65 -2.36
C ALA A 125 -6.86 3.67 -1.59
N LEU A 126 -7.82 2.85 -2.02
CA LEU A 126 -9.06 2.68 -1.31
C LEU A 126 -9.00 1.37 -0.53
N ILE A 127 -9.08 1.48 0.78
CA ILE A 127 -9.14 0.31 1.65
C ILE A 127 -10.60 0.16 2.07
N SER A 128 -11.26 -0.82 1.49
CA SER A 128 -12.66 -1.10 1.78
C SER A 128 -12.74 -2.13 2.89
N CYS A 129 -13.51 -1.79 3.92
CA CYS A 129 -13.84 -2.74 4.97
C CYS A 129 -15.31 -3.07 4.81
N SER A 130 -15.62 -4.17 4.15
CA SER A 130 -17.00 -4.58 4.08
C SER A 130 -17.30 -5.50 5.25
N ASN A 131 -18.29 -5.13 6.01
CA ASN A 131 -18.79 -5.98 7.07
C ASN A 131 -19.79 -6.95 6.45
N THR A 132 -19.37 -8.18 6.27
CA THR A 132 -20.23 -9.19 5.65
C THR A 132 -21.21 -9.81 6.62
N GLY A 133 -21.36 -9.25 7.79
CA GLY A 133 -22.42 -9.64 8.72
C GLY A 133 -22.22 -10.97 9.43
N THR A 134 -21.03 -11.41 9.55
CA THR A 134 -20.77 -12.65 10.28
C THR A 134 -20.28 -12.37 11.69
#